data_16c526e04652068c704ed9e765309385
#
_entry.id   16c526e04652068c704ed9e765309385
#
_cell.length_a   1.000
_cell.length_b   1.000
_cell.length_c   1.000
_cell.angle_alpha   90.00
_cell.angle_beta   90.00
_cell.angle_gamma   90.00
#
_symmetry.space_group_name_H-M   'P 1'
#
loop_
_entity.id
_entity.type
_entity.pdbx_description
1 polymer ?
#
loop_
_entity_poly.entity_id
_entity_poly.type
_entity_poly.pdbx_seq_one_letter_code
_entity_poly.pdbx_strand_id
1 'polypeptide(L)'
;MYVLEAVMEVARGKITIIAHIACNNTAESQELAAHAESLGVAAIASIPPIYFKLPPYAIAKYWNDMSAAAPNTEFIIYNIPQLAGVTLTTSLLNEMMKNPMVVGVKNSSPATQDIQMWRDEAIKQSRKFVVLNGPDEQLISGLVMGATGGIGGTYGAMPKLYIKLYELVKSGDLATALDIQNDCCRIIYKLCSGHGNMYAMIKECLRRMGCPDCGSVRAPLAELIESDYPIVDEAVEMIKAAIAKYC
;
A
#
# COMPACT_ATOMS: atom_id res chain seq x y z
N MET A 1 4.60 -8.72 15.56
CA MET A 1 3.99 -10.05 15.70
C MET A 1 2.54 -9.95 16.16
N TYR A 2 2.21 -9.50 17.37
CA TYR A 2 0.83 -9.45 17.91
C TYR A 2 -0.23 -8.84 16.97
N VAL A 3 0.09 -7.75 16.27
CA VAL A 3 -0.87 -7.12 15.33
C VAL A 3 -1.23 -8.08 14.19
N LEU A 4 -0.24 -8.78 13.63
CA LEU A 4 -0.50 -9.74 12.54
C LEU A 4 -1.30 -10.95 13.04
N GLU A 5 -1.02 -11.44 14.25
CA GLU A 5 -1.78 -12.52 14.88
C GLU A 5 -3.27 -12.14 15.01
N ALA A 6 -3.56 -10.95 15.58
CA ALA A 6 -4.92 -10.45 15.70
C ALA A 6 -5.61 -10.24 14.34
N VAL A 7 -4.89 -9.74 13.33
CA VAL A 7 -5.42 -9.59 11.97
C VAL A 7 -5.75 -10.96 11.38
N MET A 8 -4.87 -11.94 11.52
CA MET A 8 -5.08 -13.29 10.97
C MET A 8 -6.22 -14.03 11.68
N GLU A 9 -6.42 -13.80 12.97
CA GLU A 9 -7.56 -14.35 13.72
C GLU A 9 -8.91 -13.89 13.11
N VAL A 10 -9.01 -12.62 12.71
CA VAL A 10 -10.27 -12.02 12.24
C VAL A 10 -10.44 -12.14 10.73
N ALA A 11 -9.37 -12.00 9.95
CA ALA A 11 -9.42 -11.77 8.50
C ALA A 11 -9.00 -12.98 7.65
N ARG A 12 -8.41 -14.02 8.24
CA ARG A 12 -8.01 -15.24 7.52
C ARG A 12 -9.19 -15.84 6.74
N GLY A 13 -8.96 -16.09 5.45
CA GLY A 13 -9.96 -16.65 4.55
C GLY A 13 -11.06 -15.69 4.09
N LYS A 14 -11.10 -14.45 4.63
CA LYS A 14 -12.04 -13.41 4.22
C LYS A 14 -11.45 -12.42 3.24
N ILE A 15 -10.16 -12.05 3.45
CA ILE A 15 -9.40 -11.16 2.57
C ILE A 15 -7.97 -11.67 2.43
N THR A 16 -7.30 -11.25 1.35
CA THR A 16 -5.87 -11.53 1.14
C THR A 16 -5.03 -10.67 2.09
N ILE A 17 -4.17 -11.31 2.88
CA ILE A 17 -3.27 -10.62 3.81
C ILE A 17 -1.86 -10.60 3.25
N ILE A 18 -1.28 -9.40 3.14
CA ILE A 18 0.12 -9.15 2.80
C ILE A 18 0.79 -8.53 4.03
N ALA A 19 1.76 -9.21 4.62
CA ALA A 19 2.46 -8.73 5.80
C ALA A 19 3.71 -7.92 5.42
N HIS A 20 3.81 -6.66 5.85
CA HIS A 20 5.04 -5.89 5.71
C HIS A 20 6.02 -6.25 6.83
N ILE A 21 7.21 -6.74 6.45
CA ILE A 21 8.16 -7.37 7.39
C ILE A 21 9.51 -6.65 7.46
N ALA A 22 9.63 -5.45 6.86
CA ALA A 22 10.91 -4.73 6.83
C ALA A 22 11.30 -4.16 8.20
N CYS A 23 12.54 -4.43 8.57
CA CYS A 23 13.31 -3.74 9.60
C CYS A 23 14.61 -3.24 8.97
N ASN A 24 15.36 -2.34 9.64
CA ASN A 24 16.68 -1.91 9.17
C ASN A 24 17.77 -3.00 9.35
N ASN A 25 17.40 -4.11 9.94
CA ASN A 25 18.25 -5.25 10.29
C ASN A 25 17.70 -6.51 9.62
N THR A 26 18.56 -7.24 8.91
CA THR A 26 18.17 -8.44 8.17
C THR A 26 17.65 -9.54 9.09
N ALA A 27 18.28 -9.77 10.25
CA ALA A 27 17.88 -10.84 11.16
C ALA A 27 16.46 -10.61 11.73
N GLU A 28 16.14 -9.40 12.16
CA GLU A 28 14.79 -9.04 12.62
C GLU A 28 13.75 -9.19 11.50
N SER A 29 14.11 -8.80 10.27
CA SER A 29 13.24 -8.96 9.11
C SER A 29 12.99 -10.44 8.77
N GLN A 30 13.98 -11.30 8.91
CA GLN A 30 13.85 -12.75 8.75
C GLN A 30 12.96 -13.37 9.84
N GLU A 31 13.07 -12.93 11.08
CA GLU A 31 12.17 -13.36 12.17
C GLU A 31 10.72 -13.00 11.87
N LEU A 32 10.47 -11.78 11.38
CA LEU A 32 9.12 -11.34 10.98
C LEU A 32 8.61 -12.11 9.75
N ALA A 33 9.47 -12.44 8.78
CA ALA A 33 9.11 -13.25 7.62
C ALA A 33 8.70 -14.67 8.02
N ALA A 34 9.51 -15.35 8.84
CA ALA A 34 9.21 -16.69 9.34
C ALA A 34 7.91 -16.70 10.17
N HIS A 35 7.70 -15.69 11.02
CA HIS A 35 6.47 -15.54 11.78
C HIS A 35 5.26 -15.34 10.86
N ALA A 36 5.36 -14.48 9.83
CA ALA A 36 4.28 -14.26 8.87
C ALA A 36 3.93 -15.55 8.10
N GLU A 37 4.93 -16.33 7.67
CA GLU A 37 4.72 -17.63 7.03
C GLU A 37 4.02 -18.60 7.99
N SER A 38 4.43 -18.67 9.24
CA SER A 38 3.80 -19.57 10.24
C SER A 38 2.31 -19.29 10.45
N LEU A 39 1.89 -18.05 10.22
CA LEU A 39 0.49 -17.62 10.27
C LEU A 39 -0.27 -17.86 8.96
N GLY A 40 0.42 -18.22 7.88
CA GLY A 40 -0.19 -18.50 6.57
C GLY A 40 -0.72 -17.25 5.86
N VAL A 41 0.03 -16.14 5.88
CA VAL A 41 -0.25 -14.97 5.04
C VAL A 41 -0.09 -15.31 3.57
N ALA A 42 -0.79 -14.60 2.69
CA ALA A 42 -0.70 -14.83 1.24
C ALA A 42 0.65 -14.37 0.68
N ALA A 43 1.20 -13.27 1.20
CA ALA A 43 2.50 -12.76 0.80
C ALA A 43 3.14 -11.95 1.93
N ILE A 44 4.46 -11.80 1.85
CA ILE A 44 5.23 -10.84 2.63
C ILE A 44 5.68 -9.70 1.72
N ALA A 45 5.86 -8.50 2.28
CA ALA A 45 6.34 -7.35 1.53
C ALA A 45 7.42 -6.59 2.29
N SER A 46 8.35 -5.97 1.57
CA SER A 46 9.43 -5.21 2.20
C SER A 46 9.85 -4.00 1.38
N ILE A 47 10.03 -2.84 2.07
CA ILE A 47 10.86 -1.74 1.59
C ILE A 47 12.33 -2.11 1.75
N PRO A 48 13.28 -1.43 1.05
CA PRO A 48 14.70 -1.55 1.38
C PRO A 48 15.00 -0.91 2.74
N PRO A 49 16.19 -1.17 3.35
CA PRO A 49 16.63 -0.46 4.55
C PRO A 49 16.70 1.04 4.32
N ILE A 50 16.27 1.85 5.31
CA ILE A 50 15.99 3.28 5.11
C ILE A 50 17.09 4.24 5.55
N TYR A 51 18.10 3.81 6.29
CA TYR A 51 19.12 4.72 6.82
C TYR A 51 20.36 4.82 5.93
N PHE A 52 20.92 3.67 5.55
CA PHE A 52 22.08 3.61 4.66
C PHE A 52 21.66 3.46 3.22
N LYS A 53 22.29 4.24 2.33
CA LYS A 53 22.16 4.06 0.88
C LYS A 53 22.96 2.82 0.44
N LEU A 54 22.29 1.70 0.35
CA LEU A 54 22.92 0.44 -0.06
C LEU A 54 23.02 0.33 -1.57
N PRO A 55 24.06 -0.33 -2.10
CA PRO A 55 24.13 -0.66 -3.51
C PRO A 55 23.09 -1.72 -3.89
N PRO A 56 22.68 -1.78 -5.18
CA PRO A 56 21.59 -2.68 -5.61
C PRO A 56 21.80 -4.16 -5.23
N TYR A 57 23.03 -4.67 -5.30
CA TYR A 57 23.32 -6.06 -4.92
C TYR A 57 23.06 -6.34 -3.42
N ALA A 58 23.32 -5.36 -2.55
CA ALA A 58 23.07 -5.53 -1.12
C ALA A 58 21.58 -5.45 -0.79
N ILE A 59 20.82 -4.65 -1.54
CA ILE A 59 19.36 -4.60 -1.44
C ILE A 59 18.75 -5.91 -1.93
N ALA A 60 19.20 -6.43 -3.08
CA ALA A 60 18.74 -7.72 -3.58
C ALA A 60 19.06 -8.85 -2.58
N LYS A 61 20.26 -8.83 -1.98
CA LYS A 61 20.60 -9.79 -0.93
C LYS A 61 19.67 -9.70 0.27
N TYR A 62 19.42 -8.50 0.77
CA TYR A 62 18.51 -8.25 1.91
C TYR A 62 17.10 -8.81 1.66
N TRP A 63 16.52 -8.54 0.49
CA TRP A 63 15.20 -9.06 0.13
C TRP A 63 15.18 -10.57 -0.06
N ASN A 64 16.24 -11.14 -0.68
CA ASN A 64 16.36 -12.59 -0.85
C ASN A 64 16.57 -13.32 0.48
N ASP A 65 17.34 -12.75 1.41
CA ASP A 65 17.51 -13.31 2.76
C ASP A 65 16.17 -13.40 3.51
N MET A 66 15.31 -12.40 3.38
CA MET A 66 13.96 -12.45 3.93
C MET A 66 13.06 -13.48 3.24
N SER A 67 13.09 -13.52 1.92
CA SER A 67 12.33 -14.52 1.15
C SER A 67 12.76 -15.94 1.51
N ALA A 68 14.05 -16.17 1.75
CA ALA A 68 14.57 -17.47 2.17
C ALA A 68 14.13 -17.88 3.59
N ALA A 69 13.80 -16.92 4.47
CA ALA A 69 13.26 -17.19 5.79
C ALA A 69 11.75 -17.53 5.77
N ALA A 70 11.09 -17.33 4.65
CA ALA A 70 9.69 -17.68 4.38
C ALA A 70 9.57 -18.36 3.01
N PRO A 71 10.14 -19.57 2.84
CA PRO A 71 10.35 -20.18 1.52
C PRO A 71 9.07 -20.60 0.79
N ASN A 72 7.95 -20.70 1.48
CA ASN A 72 6.64 -21.06 0.91
C ASN A 72 5.69 -19.86 0.78
N THR A 73 6.17 -18.63 1.08
CA THR A 73 5.35 -17.42 1.06
C THR A 73 5.80 -16.49 -0.06
N GLU A 74 4.86 -16.03 -0.87
CA GLU A 74 5.13 -15.08 -1.96
C GLU A 74 5.73 -13.77 -1.42
N PHE A 75 6.61 -13.14 -2.22
CA PHE A 75 7.31 -11.90 -1.85
C PHE A 75 6.92 -10.76 -2.79
N ILE A 76 6.58 -9.61 -2.23
CA ILE A 76 6.26 -8.38 -2.97
C ILE A 76 7.28 -7.30 -2.61
N ILE A 77 7.97 -6.77 -3.60
CA ILE A 77 8.85 -5.62 -3.43
C ILE A 77 8.00 -4.38 -3.16
N TYR A 78 8.34 -3.62 -2.12
CA TYR A 78 7.70 -2.35 -1.87
C TYR A 78 8.62 -1.19 -2.28
N ASN A 79 8.34 -0.60 -3.45
CA ASN A 79 9.05 0.56 -3.97
C ASN A 79 8.40 1.86 -3.46
N ILE A 80 9.14 2.62 -2.65
CA ILE A 80 8.76 3.92 -2.10
C ILE A 80 9.98 4.85 -2.01
N PRO A 81 10.52 5.29 -3.15
CA PRO A 81 11.84 5.95 -3.23
C PRO A 81 11.90 7.26 -2.43
N GLN A 82 10.81 8.00 -2.32
CA GLN A 82 10.77 9.26 -1.57
C GLN A 82 10.99 9.08 -0.07
N LEU A 83 10.71 7.91 0.50
CA LEU A 83 10.93 7.60 1.91
C LEU A 83 12.12 6.66 2.14
N ALA A 84 12.31 5.69 1.25
CA ALA A 84 13.39 4.71 1.38
C ALA A 84 14.72 5.17 0.77
N GLY A 85 14.72 6.24 -0.04
CA GLY A 85 15.94 6.74 -0.69
C GLY A 85 16.51 5.81 -1.78
N VAL A 86 15.76 4.78 -2.17
CA VAL A 86 16.14 3.79 -3.19
C VAL A 86 15.03 3.68 -4.22
N THR A 87 15.40 3.77 -5.49
CA THR A 87 14.49 3.55 -6.62
C THR A 87 14.68 2.12 -7.15
N LEU A 88 13.59 1.41 -7.35
CA LEU A 88 13.59 0.12 -8.01
C LEU A 88 13.86 0.31 -9.51
N THR A 89 15.10 0.07 -9.93
CA THR A 89 15.48 0.08 -11.34
C THR A 89 15.06 -1.22 -12.02
N THR A 90 14.94 -1.22 -13.35
CA THR A 90 14.69 -2.45 -14.13
C THR A 90 15.77 -3.52 -13.89
N SER A 91 17.02 -3.11 -13.72
CA SER A 91 18.12 -4.05 -13.42
C SER A 91 17.94 -4.72 -12.06
N LEU A 92 17.57 -3.96 -11.02
CA LEU A 92 17.31 -4.53 -9.70
C LEU A 92 16.05 -5.40 -9.71
N LEU A 93 15.00 -5.00 -10.42
CA LEU A 93 13.81 -5.83 -10.61
C LEU A 93 14.16 -7.17 -11.27
N ASN A 94 14.94 -7.14 -12.36
CA ASN A 94 15.35 -8.34 -13.08
C ASN A 94 16.20 -9.27 -12.21
N GLU A 95 17.07 -8.72 -11.36
CA GLU A 95 17.80 -9.51 -10.38
C GLU A 95 16.84 -10.20 -9.40
N MET A 96 15.87 -9.46 -8.87
CA MET A 96 14.88 -10.01 -7.94
C MET A 96 13.95 -11.03 -8.60
N MET A 97 13.59 -10.86 -9.87
CA MET A 97 12.76 -11.82 -10.60
C MET A 97 13.45 -13.17 -10.85
N LYS A 98 14.75 -13.32 -10.60
CA LYS A 98 15.40 -14.64 -10.58
C LYS A 98 14.89 -15.51 -9.43
N ASN A 99 14.42 -14.90 -8.35
CA ASN A 99 13.75 -15.59 -7.26
C ASN A 99 12.28 -15.87 -7.65
N PRO A 100 11.87 -17.14 -7.75
CA PRO A 100 10.50 -17.50 -8.15
C PRO A 100 9.44 -17.01 -7.15
N MET A 101 9.81 -16.80 -5.87
CA MET A 101 8.89 -16.31 -4.85
C MET A 101 8.60 -14.82 -4.99
N VAL A 102 9.38 -14.05 -5.74
CA VAL A 102 9.11 -12.64 -6.03
C VAL A 102 8.04 -12.55 -7.09
N VAL A 103 6.81 -12.23 -6.68
CA VAL A 103 5.61 -12.25 -7.52
C VAL A 103 5.05 -10.87 -7.84
N GLY A 104 5.62 -9.81 -7.30
CA GLY A 104 5.09 -8.48 -7.57
C GLY A 104 5.85 -7.31 -6.97
N VAL A 105 5.34 -6.13 -7.31
CA VAL A 105 5.80 -4.83 -6.78
C VAL A 105 4.60 -4.01 -6.34
N LYS A 106 4.65 -3.40 -5.15
CA LYS A 106 3.83 -2.23 -4.81
C LYS A 106 4.61 -0.97 -5.14
N ASN A 107 4.10 -0.15 -6.05
CA ASN A 107 4.74 1.10 -6.46
C ASN A 107 4.12 2.31 -5.78
N SER A 108 4.80 2.89 -4.80
CA SER A 108 4.42 4.16 -4.16
C SER A 108 5.22 5.36 -4.68
N SER A 109 5.89 5.25 -5.83
CA SER A 109 6.44 6.41 -6.52
C SER A 109 5.37 7.14 -7.34
N PRO A 110 5.54 8.43 -7.65
CA PRO A 110 4.63 9.16 -8.53
C PRO A 110 4.77 8.74 -10.01
N ALA A 111 5.80 7.98 -10.37
CA ALA A 111 6.06 7.56 -11.74
C ALA A 111 5.16 6.36 -12.13
N THR A 112 4.01 6.63 -12.73
CA THR A 112 3.11 5.57 -13.22
C THR A 112 3.67 4.82 -14.42
N GLN A 113 4.58 5.42 -15.19
CA GLN A 113 5.29 4.73 -16.27
C GLN A 113 6.05 3.49 -15.77
N ASP A 114 6.55 3.49 -14.53
CA ASP A 114 7.25 2.34 -13.96
C ASP A 114 6.31 1.13 -13.86
N ILE A 115 5.04 1.34 -13.57
CA ILE A 115 4.01 0.30 -13.53
C ILE A 115 3.92 -0.41 -14.88
N GLN A 116 3.81 0.37 -15.96
CA GLN A 116 3.77 -0.15 -17.32
C GLN A 116 5.03 -0.93 -17.68
N MET A 117 6.20 -0.36 -17.38
CA MET A 117 7.49 -0.94 -17.74
C MET A 117 7.77 -2.24 -16.98
N TRP A 118 7.44 -2.31 -15.69
CA TRP A 118 7.62 -3.53 -14.90
C TRP A 118 6.64 -4.63 -15.31
N ARG A 119 5.44 -4.27 -15.69
CA ARG A 119 4.50 -5.22 -16.29
C ARG A 119 4.99 -5.77 -17.63
N ASP A 120 5.47 -4.90 -18.52
CA ASP A 120 6.04 -5.30 -19.81
C ASP A 120 7.24 -6.24 -19.62
N GLU A 121 8.13 -5.90 -18.69
CA GLU A 121 9.29 -6.74 -18.36
C GLU A 121 8.88 -8.12 -17.84
N ALA A 122 7.89 -8.19 -16.96
CA ALA A 122 7.39 -9.46 -16.45
C ALA A 122 6.73 -10.31 -17.55
N ILE A 123 6.02 -9.69 -18.49
CA ILE A 123 5.42 -10.37 -19.65
C ILE A 123 6.51 -10.94 -20.56
N LYS A 124 7.55 -10.18 -20.86
CA LYS A 124 8.72 -10.65 -21.65
C LYS A 124 9.39 -11.88 -21.05
N GLN A 125 9.41 -11.95 -19.72
CA GLN A 125 9.98 -13.09 -18.98
C GLN A 125 8.94 -14.19 -18.72
N SER A 126 7.75 -14.11 -19.27
CA SER A 126 6.64 -15.05 -19.05
C SER A 126 6.31 -15.28 -17.57
N ARG A 127 6.49 -14.24 -16.73
CA ARG A 127 6.23 -14.28 -15.29
C ARG A 127 4.80 -13.85 -15.00
N LYS A 128 4.11 -14.64 -14.17
CA LYS A 128 2.89 -14.16 -13.49
C LYS A 128 3.32 -13.18 -12.41
N PHE A 129 3.05 -11.90 -12.63
CA PHE A 129 3.57 -10.82 -11.79
C PHE A 129 2.52 -9.74 -11.59
N VAL A 130 2.36 -9.29 -10.35
CA VAL A 130 1.42 -8.23 -9.99
C VAL A 130 2.16 -6.92 -9.79
N VAL A 131 1.60 -5.83 -10.28
CA VAL A 131 2.07 -4.48 -9.96
C VAL A 131 0.89 -3.74 -9.32
N LEU A 132 1.10 -3.22 -8.11
CA LEU A 132 0.09 -2.55 -7.32
C LEU A 132 0.41 -1.06 -7.25
N ASN A 133 -0.59 -0.23 -7.53
CA ASN A 133 -0.46 1.23 -7.34
C ASN A 133 -0.45 1.57 -5.86
N GLY A 134 0.47 2.41 -5.42
CA GLY A 134 0.61 2.85 -4.04
C GLY A 134 -0.08 4.18 -3.73
N PRO A 135 0.24 5.28 -4.44
CA PRO A 135 -0.37 6.57 -4.14
C PRO A 135 -1.88 6.57 -4.43
N ASP A 136 -2.64 6.98 -3.43
CA ASP A 136 -4.11 6.96 -3.46
C ASP A 136 -4.66 7.93 -4.50
N GLU A 137 -3.97 9.06 -4.68
CA GLU A 137 -4.32 10.17 -5.56
C GLU A 137 -4.16 9.85 -7.06
N GLN A 138 -3.55 8.71 -7.38
CA GLN A 138 -3.30 8.32 -8.77
C GLN A 138 -3.74 6.89 -9.11
N LEU A 139 -4.70 6.32 -8.35
CA LEU A 139 -5.13 4.95 -8.61
C LEU A 139 -5.61 4.75 -10.05
N ILE A 140 -6.41 5.68 -10.59
CA ILE A 140 -6.91 5.59 -11.97
C ILE A 140 -5.75 5.53 -12.98
N SER A 141 -4.73 6.39 -12.85
CA SER A 141 -3.58 6.37 -13.74
C SER A 141 -2.78 5.09 -13.63
N GLY A 142 -2.58 4.60 -12.39
CA GLY A 142 -1.92 3.32 -12.17
C GLY A 142 -2.66 2.15 -12.84
N LEU A 143 -3.99 2.10 -12.71
CA LEU A 143 -4.81 1.05 -13.32
C LEU A 143 -4.79 1.11 -14.86
N VAL A 144 -4.85 2.31 -15.45
CA VAL A 144 -4.76 2.51 -16.90
C VAL A 144 -3.38 2.09 -17.42
N MET A 145 -2.31 2.33 -16.66
CA MET A 145 -0.94 1.88 -16.97
C MET A 145 -0.72 0.38 -16.69
N GLY A 146 -1.75 -0.34 -16.25
CA GLY A 146 -1.71 -1.78 -16.11
C GLY A 146 -1.46 -2.30 -14.70
N ALA A 147 -1.60 -1.48 -13.65
CA ALA A 147 -1.66 -2.00 -12.29
C ALA A 147 -2.80 -3.02 -12.13
N THR A 148 -2.54 -4.07 -11.38
CA THR A 148 -3.55 -5.10 -11.08
C THR A 148 -4.53 -4.68 -9.99
N GLY A 149 -4.18 -3.63 -9.24
CA GLY A 149 -4.96 -3.08 -8.14
C GLY A 149 -4.17 -1.98 -7.44
N GLY A 150 -4.61 -1.59 -6.25
CA GLY A 150 -3.93 -0.58 -5.43
C GLY A 150 -3.88 -0.95 -3.95
N ILE A 151 -2.88 -0.45 -3.25
CA ILE A 151 -2.76 -0.51 -1.79
C ILE A 151 -2.37 0.88 -1.31
N GLY A 152 -3.32 1.60 -0.74
CA GLY A 152 -3.15 2.98 -0.29
C GLY A 152 -3.57 3.20 1.16
N GLY A 153 -3.10 4.29 1.75
CA GLY A 153 -3.32 4.62 3.16
C GLY A 153 -4.76 5.04 3.48
N THR A 154 -5.48 5.63 2.51
CA THR A 154 -6.85 6.15 2.70
C THR A 154 -7.94 5.18 2.28
N TYR A 155 -7.58 4.04 1.68
CA TYR A 155 -8.55 3.06 1.20
C TYR A 155 -9.45 2.53 2.32
N GLY A 156 -8.90 2.40 3.54
CA GLY A 156 -9.67 1.98 4.71
C GLY A 156 -10.78 2.95 5.11
N ALA A 157 -10.61 4.26 4.82
CA ALA A 157 -11.62 5.28 5.11
C ALA A 157 -12.67 5.41 3.99
N MET A 158 -12.30 5.07 2.75
CA MET A 158 -13.13 5.26 1.55
C MET A 158 -13.23 3.99 0.68
N PRO A 159 -13.40 2.78 1.24
CA PRO A 159 -13.29 1.54 0.47
C PRO A 159 -14.29 1.46 -0.69
N LYS A 160 -15.52 1.93 -0.50
CA LYS A 160 -16.55 1.90 -1.54
C LYS A 160 -16.16 2.73 -2.76
N LEU A 161 -15.57 3.91 -2.56
CA LEU A 161 -15.14 4.78 -3.66
C LEU A 161 -14.03 4.14 -4.48
N TYR A 162 -13.00 3.58 -3.83
CA TYR A 162 -11.89 2.94 -4.55
C TYR A 162 -12.30 1.64 -5.24
N ILE A 163 -13.20 0.85 -4.66
CA ILE A 163 -13.77 -0.33 -5.32
C ILE A 163 -14.56 0.11 -6.56
N LYS A 164 -15.42 1.12 -6.43
CA LYS A 164 -16.21 1.63 -7.56
C LYS A 164 -15.33 2.20 -8.66
N LEU A 165 -14.29 2.96 -8.32
CA LEU A 165 -13.30 3.46 -9.26
C LEU A 165 -12.63 2.29 -10.02
N TYR A 166 -12.20 1.27 -9.30
CA TYR A 166 -11.59 0.08 -9.90
C TYR A 166 -12.53 -0.61 -10.90
N GLU A 167 -13.80 -0.81 -10.53
CA GLU A 167 -14.82 -1.41 -11.39
C GLU A 167 -15.08 -0.59 -12.66
N LEU A 168 -15.17 0.73 -12.53
CA LEU A 168 -15.36 1.65 -13.67
C LEU A 168 -14.18 1.63 -14.64
N VAL A 169 -12.95 1.63 -14.14
CA VAL A 169 -11.77 1.46 -15.02
C VAL A 169 -11.82 0.12 -15.74
N LYS A 170 -12.22 -0.95 -15.06
CA LYS A 170 -12.37 -2.28 -15.68
C LYS A 170 -13.46 -2.32 -16.75
N SER A 171 -14.54 -1.59 -16.58
CA SER A 171 -15.63 -1.49 -17.55
C SER A 171 -15.37 -0.46 -18.67
N GLY A 172 -14.31 0.36 -18.56
CA GLY A 172 -13.95 1.37 -19.54
C GLY A 172 -14.58 2.75 -19.32
N ASP A 173 -15.35 2.95 -18.25
CA ASP A 173 -15.90 4.27 -17.89
C ASP A 173 -14.85 5.10 -17.15
N LEU A 174 -13.87 5.59 -17.90
CA LEU A 174 -12.78 6.39 -17.36
C LEU A 174 -13.24 7.79 -16.92
N ALA A 175 -14.31 8.32 -17.51
CA ALA A 175 -14.81 9.65 -17.16
C ALA A 175 -15.36 9.66 -15.73
N THR A 176 -16.26 8.74 -15.41
CA THR A 176 -16.82 8.62 -14.05
C THR A 176 -15.74 8.18 -13.05
N ALA A 177 -14.82 7.29 -13.45
CA ALA A 177 -13.69 6.91 -12.61
C ALA A 177 -12.80 8.10 -12.23
N LEU A 178 -12.57 9.03 -13.17
CA LEU A 178 -11.80 10.26 -12.93
C LEU A 178 -12.53 11.21 -11.97
N ASP A 179 -13.85 11.33 -12.09
CA ASP A 179 -14.65 12.13 -11.16
C ASP A 179 -14.51 11.60 -9.71
N ILE A 180 -14.60 10.27 -9.52
CA ILE A 180 -14.36 9.64 -8.22
C ILE A 180 -12.94 9.90 -7.73
N GLN A 181 -11.94 9.74 -8.60
CA GLN A 181 -10.54 10.03 -8.25
C GLN A 181 -10.37 11.47 -7.77
N ASN A 182 -10.99 12.43 -8.45
CA ASN A 182 -10.93 13.84 -8.08
C ASN A 182 -11.58 14.09 -6.71
N ASP A 183 -12.72 13.47 -6.43
CA ASP A 183 -13.37 13.59 -5.12
C ASP A 183 -12.52 12.94 -4.02
N CYS A 184 -11.92 11.77 -4.26
CA CYS A 184 -10.95 11.16 -3.35
C CYS A 184 -9.75 12.08 -3.08
N CYS A 185 -9.16 12.71 -4.11
CA CYS A 185 -8.06 13.66 -3.93
C CYS A 185 -8.46 14.86 -3.06
N ARG A 186 -9.65 15.44 -3.27
CA ARG A 186 -10.15 16.56 -2.45
C ARG A 186 -10.29 16.15 -0.99
N ILE A 187 -10.79 14.93 -0.71
CA ILE A 187 -10.91 14.38 0.64
C ILE A 187 -9.51 14.17 1.26
N ILE A 188 -8.56 13.62 0.51
CA ILE A 188 -7.18 13.45 0.98
C ILE A 188 -6.55 14.81 1.33
N TYR A 189 -6.69 15.81 0.45
CA TYR A 189 -6.15 17.15 0.70
C TYR A 189 -6.82 17.80 1.93
N LYS A 190 -8.11 17.57 2.16
CA LYS A 190 -8.79 18.00 3.37
C LYS A 190 -8.17 17.32 4.61
N LEU A 191 -8.00 16.01 4.60
CA LEU A 191 -7.36 15.27 5.69
C LEU A 191 -5.91 15.73 5.96
N CYS A 192 -5.18 16.12 4.91
CA CYS A 192 -3.81 16.62 5.04
C CYS A 192 -3.73 18.09 5.49
N SER A 193 -4.84 18.83 5.55
CA SER A 193 -4.85 20.25 5.93
C SER A 193 -4.87 20.48 7.45
N GLY A 194 -5.03 19.43 8.24
CA GLY A 194 -4.99 19.50 9.70
C GLY A 194 -3.58 19.61 10.27
N HIS A 195 -3.48 19.90 11.56
CA HIS A 195 -2.22 19.87 12.30
C HIS A 195 -1.77 18.45 12.58
N GLY A 196 -2.70 17.56 12.92
CA GLY A 196 -2.44 16.16 13.19
C GLY A 196 -1.96 15.41 11.94
N ASN A 197 -1.22 14.35 12.15
CA ASN A 197 -0.80 13.48 11.06
C ASN A 197 -2.03 12.92 10.32
N MET A 198 -1.95 12.77 9.00
CA MET A 198 -3.05 12.25 8.17
C MET A 198 -3.64 10.93 8.71
N TYR A 199 -2.82 10.04 9.27
CA TYR A 199 -3.33 8.78 9.85
C TYR A 199 -4.09 9.00 11.17
N ALA A 200 -3.78 10.05 11.95
CA ALA A 200 -4.59 10.46 13.08
C ALA A 200 -5.96 10.97 12.62
N MET A 201 -5.98 11.78 11.55
CA MET A 201 -7.23 12.26 10.93
C MET A 201 -8.07 11.08 10.41
N ILE A 202 -7.47 10.10 9.71
CA ILE A 202 -8.16 8.90 9.20
C ILE A 202 -8.78 8.09 10.36
N LYS A 203 -8.04 7.86 11.44
CA LYS A 203 -8.55 7.11 12.59
C LYS A 203 -9.76 7.79 13.22
N GLU A 204 -9.73 9.10 13.36
CA GLU A 204 -10.85 9.87 13.86
C GLU A 204 -12.05 9.87 12.89
N CYS A 205 -11.80 9.97 11.57
CA CYS A 205 -12.86 9.78 10.57
C CYS A 205 -13.55 8.42 10.72
N LEU A 206 -12.77 7.34 10.83
CA LEU A 206 -13.30 5.99 11.03
C LEU A 206 -14.16 5.90 12.28
N ARG A 207 -13.71 6.47 13.40
CA ARG A 207 -14.47 6.52 14.66
C ARG A 207 -15.82 7.25 14.46
N ARG A 208 -15.81 8.40 13.78
CA ARG A 208 -17.04 9.18 13.50
C ARG A 208 -17.98 8.49 12.50
N MET A 209 -17.46 7.62 11.65
CA MET A 209 -18.25 6.79 10.75
C MET A 209 -18.76 5.49 11.40
N GLY A 210 -18.55 5.32 12.70
CA GLY A 210 -19.08 4.19 13.47
C GLY A 210 -18.15 2.97 13.53
N CYS A 211 -16.88 3.09 13.10
CA CYS A 211 -15.90 2.05 13.33
C CYS A 211 -15.44 2.03 14.79
N PRO A 212 -14.97 0.89 15.30
CA PRO A 212 -14.35 0.81 16.62
C PRO A 212 -13.22 1.82 16.80
N ASP A 213 -13.08 2.37 17.99
CA ASP A 213 -11.95 3.24 18.33
C ASP A 213 -10.65 2.45 18.30
N CYS A 214 -9.77 2.81 17.39
CA CYS A 214 -8.43 2.18 17.26
C CYS A 214 -7.32 3.05 17.88
N GLY A 215 -7.67 4.02 18.72
CA GLY A 215 -6.75 4.93 19.38
C GLY A 215 -6.11 5.95 18.42
N SER A 216 -5.11 6.69 18.93
CA SER A 216 -4.36 7.69 18.17
C SER A 216 -3.18 7.06 17.40
N VAL A 217 -2.33 7.90 16.84
CA VAL A 217 -1.06 7.50 16.21
C VAL A 217 0.04 7.35 17.25
N ARG A 218 1.11 6.63 16.91
CA ARG A 218 2.30 6.53 17.77
C ARG A 218 3.23 7.70 17.55
N ALA A 219 3.81 8.21 18.64
CA ALA A 219 4.91 9.17 18.54
C ALA A 219 6.06 8.61 17.66
N PRO A 220 6.69 9.45 16.83
CA PRO A 220 6.65 10.92 16.81
C PRO A 220 5.56 11.52 15.88
N LEU A 221 4.60 10.73 15.38
CA LEU A 221 3.51 11.28 14.58
C LEU A 221 2.64 12.20 15.43
N ALA A 222 2.25 13.37 14.87
CA ALA A 222 1.43 14.36 15.55
C ALA A 222 0.01 13.83 15.77
N GLU A 223 -0.47 13.93 17.00
CA GLU A 223 -1.87 13.68 17.35
C GLU A 223 -2.76 14.86 16.93
N LEU A 224 -4.07 14.67 16.96
CA LEU A 224 -5.03 15.73 16.69
C LEU A 224 -5.02 16.79 17.79
N ILE A 225 -5.27 18.04 17.39
CA ILE A 225 -5.56 19.15 18.28
C ILE A 225 -6.99 19.63 18.06
N GLU A 226 -7.51 20.50 18.92
CA GLU A 226 -8.91 20.96 18.90
C GLU A 226 -9.36 21.52 17.55
N SER A 227 -8.47 22.24 16.85
CA SER A 227 -8.78 22.79 15.52
C SER A 227 -8.87 21.76 14.40
N ASP A 228 -8.48 20.51 14.62
CA ASP A 228 -8.56 19.46 13.61
C ASP A 228 -9.95 18.81 13.52
N TYR A 229 -10.71 18.83 14.63
CA TYR A 229 -12.01 18.17 14.66
C TYR A 229 -13.04 18.70 13.63
N PRO A 230 -13.16 20.02 13.39
CA PRO A 230 -14.00 20.51 12.30
C PRO A 230 -13.55 20.04 10.91
N ILE A 231 -12.22 19.89 10.68
CA ILE A 231 -11.67 19.39 9.44
C ILE A 231 -12.05 17.92 9.23
N VAL A 232 -11.99 17.12 10.30
CA VAL A 232 -12.45 15.73 10.30
C VAL A 232 -13.94 15.64 9.99
N ASP A 233 -14.78 16.49 10.62
CA ASP A 233 -16.21 16.52 10.37
C ASP A 233 -16.52 16.81 8.90
N GLU A 234 -15.85 17.81 8.33
CA GLU A 234 -16.00 18.14 6.91
C GLU A 234 -15.55 16.98 6.01
N ALA A 235 -14.42 16.34 6.31
CA ALA A 235 -13.93 15.18 5.54
C ALA A 235 -14.92 14.01 5.59
N VAL A 236 -15.53 13.73 6.75
CA VAL A 236 -16.58 12.70 6.89
C VAL A 236 -17.80 13.01 6.03
N GLU A 237 -18.25 14.26 6.02
CA GLU A 237 -19.40 14.65 5.17
C GLU A 237 -19.04 14.58 3.67
N MET A 238 -17.81 14.95 3.28
CA MET A 238 -17.32 14.76 1.90
C MET A 238 -17.31 13.28 1.51
N ILE A 239 -16.85 12.38 2.38
CA ILE A 239 -16.87 10.93 2.14
C ILE A 239 -18.30 10.43 1.94
N LYS A 240 -19.21 10.78 2.83
CA LYS A 240 -20.63 10.39 2.75
C LYS A 240 -21.28 10.89 1.46
N ALA A 241 -21.05 12.16 1.11
CA ALA A 241 -21.58 12.76 -0.12
C ALA A 241 -21.07 12.06 -1.37
N ALA A 242 -19.77 11.76 -1.43
CA ALA A 242 -19.18 11.03 -2.56
C ALA A 242 -19.72 9.59 -2.66
N ILE A 243 -19.87 8.88 -1.53
CA ILE A 243 -20.48 7.54 -1.52
C ILE A 243 -21.92 7.60 -2.01
N ALA A 244 -22.71 8.56 -1.55
CA ALA A 244 -24.11 8.73 -1.98
C ALA A 244 -24.24 9.07 -3.48
N LYS A 245 -23.22 9.74 -4.04
CA LYS A 245 -23.20 10.13 -5.46
C LYS A 245 -22.85 8.98 -6.40
N TYR A 246 -21.95 8.07 -5.99
CA TYR A 246 -21.35 7.10 -6.91
C TYR A 246 -21.65 5.63 -6.57
N CYS A 247 -22.00 5.34 -5.34
CA CYS A 247 -22.18 3.97 -4.83
C CYS A 247 -23.62 3.67 -4.43
#